data_c510e5388ac5caff57584d059e508c21
#
_entry.id   c510e5388ac5caff57584d059e508c21
#
_cell.length_a   1.000
_cell.length_b   1.000
_cell.length_c   1.000
_cell.angle_alpha   90.00
_cell.angle_beta   90.00
_cell.angle_gamma   90.00
#
_symmetry.space_group_name_H-M   'P 1'
#
loop_
_entity.id
_entity.type
_entity.pdbx_description
1 polymer ?
#
loop_
_entity_poly.entity_id
_entity_poly.type
_entity_poly.pdbx_seq_one_letter_code
_entity_poly.pdbx_strand_id
1 'polypeptide(L)'
;MRPWKWCGVAVVVAVAATGCGGGAGGGPGADRGASGDGGAGFPVRVADCQGVATTFSAPPRKIVTSNAAALEMLLRLGAGDRVIGTGFPPGKGTLPGALDAKARKVPVLSKSVIPKEKLLGSGADLYIDSFAAMKIMGKAGDAPTAEEFKAAGIKHLYLASTACAPMAEKPQRDLSGVEGDIKRLGAVTGTAERADALVAGMRAKVGKVRRAVGDIPAGQRPTYFFFDYDAGTKQPVAVCRKQVANAVIGQAGARNVFEGCDGDFKPVSWEDVVAKNPDWIQLGVRNRGDAKANAKAFDEAAEFLKSFPATKGLAAVRKEKFLRIGSERTTVAGVGTADAVEEIAHTIHPARFKAAR
;
A
#
# COMPACT_ATOMS: atom_id res chain seq x y z
N MET A 1 51.90 30.01 -5.04
CA MET A 1 53.30 29.61 -5.28
C MET A 1 53.31 28.12 -5.62
N ARG A 2 53.81 27.87 -6.80
CA ARG A 2 54.27 26.62 -7.46
C ARG A 2 53.51 25.32 -7.37
N PRO A 3 53.25 24.72 -8.52
CA PRO A 3 52.66 23.39 -8.72
C PRO A 3 53.73 22.32 -8.81
N TRP A 4 53.41 21.07 -8.62
CA TRP A 4 54.22 19.95 -9.03
C TRP A 4 53.49 19.02 -9.98
N LYS A 5 54.24 18.70 -11.01
CA LYS A 5 53.84 17.98 -12.23
C LYS A 5 54.23 16.50 -12.15
N TRP A 6 53.48 15.66 -12.82
CA TRP A 6 53.79 14.52 -13.66
C TRP A 6 54.58 13.33 -13.09
N CYS A 7 54.02 12.11 -13.28
CA CYS A 7 54.61 11.11 -14.20
C CYS A 7 53.62 9.98 -14.42
N GLY A 8 53.28 9.73 -15.68
CA GLY A 8 52.55 8.57 -16.12
C GLY A 8 53.50 7.40 -16.41
N VAL A 9 52.99 6.16 -16.32
CA VAL A 9 53.55 5.00 -17.02
C VAL A 9 52.39 4.18 -17.57
N ALA A 10 52.33 4.11 -18.89
CA ALA A 10 51.53 3.16 -19.64
C ALA A 10 52.34 1.89 -19.81
N VAL A 11 51.72 0.72 -19.57
CA VAL A 11 52.23 -0.55 -20.08
C VAL A 11 51.08 -1.27 -20.80
N VAL A 12 51.25 -1.34 -22.10
CA VAL A 12 50.53 -2.21 -23.02
C VAL A 12 51.29 -3.52 -23.11
N VAL A 13 50.60 -4.67 -22.90
CA VAL A 13 51.04 -5.94 -23.46
C VAL A 13 49.84 -6.69 -24.02
N ALA A 14 49.93 -6.97 -25.27
CA ALA A 14 49.01 -7.73 -26.09
C ALA A 14 49.49 -9.20 -26.29
N VAL A 15 48.54 -10.04 -26.70
CA VAL A 15 48.69 -11.23 -27.59
C VAL A 15 49.03 -12.52 -26.86
N ALA A 16 48.45 -13.70 -27.13
CA ALA A 16 47.95 -14.32 -28.34
C ALA A 16 47.13 -15.57 -28.00
N ALA A 17 46.36 -15.97 -29.00
CA ALA A 17 45.57 -17.18 -29.10
C ALA A 17 46.42 -18.41 -29.40
N THR A 18 45.79 -19.57 -29.22
CA THR A 18 45.80 -20.83 -29.98
C THR A 18 45.97 -22.08 -29.09
N GLY A 19 45.17 -23.11 -29.44
CA GLY A 19 45.51 -24.49 -29.22
C GLY A 19 44.33 -25.42 -28.93
N CYS A 20 43.74 -26.00 -29.99
CA CYS A 20 42.94 -27.23 -29.93
C CYS A 20 43.76 -28.43 -29.43
N GLY A 21 43.13 -29.34 -28.65
CA GLY A 21 43.71 -30.64 -28.35
C GLY A 21 42.73 -31.51 -27.56
N GLY A 22 42.13 -32.50 -28.20
CA GLY A 22 41.23 -33.47 -27.58
C GLY A 22 41.95 -34.51 -26.74
N GLY A 23 41.27 -35.15 -25.82
CA GLY A 23 41.72 -36.25 -25.00
C GLY A 23 40.61 -36.79 -24.11
N ALA A 24 40.10 -37.98 -24.44
CA ALA A 24 39.14 -38.72 -23.64
C ALA A 24 39.81 -39.31 -22.38
N GLY A 25 39.11 -39.28 -21.25
CA GLY A 25 39.51 -39.93 -20.01
C GLY A 25 38.41 -39.88 -18.97
N GLY A 26 37.75 -41.01 -18.74
CA GLY A 26 36.67 -41.15 -17.77
C GLY A 26 37.14 -41.13 -16.32
N GLY A 27 36.29 -40.64 -15.43
CA GLY A 27 36.40 -40.74 -13.97
C GLY A 27 35.08 -40.36 -13.32
N PRO A 28 34.70 -40.99 -12.21
CA PRO A 28 33.29 -41.08 -11.77
C PRO A 28 32.88 -39.98 -10.81
N GLY A 29 31.59 -39.68 -10.85
CA GLY A 29 30.86 -39.18 -9.70
C GLY A 29 30.92 -37.69 -9.43
N ALA A 30 30.23 -36.88 -10.23
CA ALA A 30 29.77 -35.57 -9.75
C ALA A 30 28.34 -35.73 -9.33
N ASP A 31 28.12 -35.61 -8.02
CA ASP A 31 26.83 -35.40 -7.39
C ASP A 31 26.00 -34.40 -8.21
N ARG A 32 24.95 -34.91 -8.83
CA ARG A 32 23.86 -34.06 -9.33
C ARG A 32 23.09 -33.54 -8.13
N GLY A 33 23.60 -32.44 -7.54
CA GLY A 33 22.83 -31.61 -6.63
C GLY A 33 21.49 -31.38 -7.28
N ALA A 34 20.43 -31.77 -6.57
CA ALA A 34 19.04 -31.58 -6.95
C ALA A 34 18.85 -30.12 -7.39
N SER A 35 18.69 -29.92 -8.70
CA SER A 35 18.16 -28.67 -9.26
C SER A 35 16.74 -28.54 -8.75
N GLY A 36 16.58 -27.86 -7.61
CA GLY A 36 15.28 -27.47 -7.15
C GLY A 36 14.59 -26.69 -8.25
N ASP A 37 13.36 -27.03 -8.49
CA ASP A 37 12.40 -26.45 -9.41
C ASP A 37 12.17 -24.95 -9.09
N GLY A 38 13.21 -24.14 -9.25
CA GLY A 38 13.19 -22.68 -9.17
C GLY A 38 12.64 -22.18 -10.49
N GLY A 39 11.32 -21.88 -10.52
CA GLY A 39 10.69 -21.24 -11.67
C GLY A 39 11.47 -20.00 -12.11
N ALA A 40 11.39 -19.64 -13.39
CA ALA A 40 12.09 -18.49 -13.95
C ALA A 40 11.92 -17.24 -13.06
N GLY A 41 13.05 -16.62 -12.64
CA GLY A 41 13.05 -15.42 -11.80
C GLY A 41 13.37 -15.65 -10.31
N PHE A 42 13.58 -16.87 -9.84
CA PHE A 42 14.02 -17.15 -8.46
C PHE A 42 15.52 -17.48 -8.41
N PRO A 43 16.22 -17.15 -7.30
CA PRO A 43 15.71 -16.60 -6.05
C PRO A 43 15.35 -15.11 -6.12
N VAL A 44 14.29 -14.71 -5.40
CA VAL A 44 13.88 -13.31 -5.23
C VAL A 44 14.28 -12.82 -3.83
N ARG A 45 14.89 -11.64 -3.76
CA ARG A 45 15.29 -11.02 -2.51
C ARG A 45 14.51 -9.72 -2.31
N VAL A 46 13.86 -9.57 -1.15
CA VAL A 46 13.11 -8.36 -0.77
C VAL A 46 13.56 -7.88 0.61
N ALA A 47 13.70 -6.56 0.76
CA ALA A 47 14.05 -5.95 2.02
C ALA A 47 12.80 -5.47 2.76
N ASP A 48 12.84 -5.51 4.09
CA ASP A 48 11.85 -4.89 4.97
C ASP A 48 12.10 -3.39 5.16
N CYS A 49 11.36 -2.78 6.10
CA CYS A 49 11.46 -1.36 6.42
C CYS A 49 12.81 -0.94 7.04
N GLN A 50 13.59 -1.89 7.51
CA GLN A 50 14.91 -1.67 8.14
C GLN A 50 16.06 -2.10 7.24
N GLY A 51 15.75 -2.57 6.03
CA GLY A 51 16.74 -3.07 5.07
C GLY A 51 17.11 -4.55 5.27
N VAL A 52 16.49 -5.25 6.22
CA VAL A 52 16.70 -6.69 6.42
C VAL A 52 16.08 -7.46 5.27
N ALA A 53 16.91 -8.26 4.60
CA ALA A 53 16.49 -8.96 3.39
C ALA A 53 15.97 -10.36 3.67
N THR A 54 14.81 -10.68 3.09
CA THR A 54 14.25 -12.02 3.03
C THR A 54 14.43 -12.58 1.61
N THR A 55 14.97 -13.79 1.52
CA THR A 55 15.16 -14.51 0.23
C THR A 55 14.09 -15.57 0.05
N PHE A 56 13.48 -15.57 -1.13
CA PHE A 56 12.52 -16.57 -1.58
C PHE A 56 13.20 -17.41 -2.67
N SER A 57 13.40 -18.70 -2.42
CA SER A 57 13.96 -19.65 -3.38
C SER A 57 12.93 -20.17 -4.38
N ALA A 58 11.65 -20.07 -4.04
CA ALA A 58 10.49 -20.44 -4.86
C ALA A 58 9.28 -19.59 -4.44
N PRO A 59 8.22 -19.53 -5.25
CA PRO A 59 6.98 -18.86 -4.87
C PRO A 59 6.35 -19.48 -3.62
N PRO A 60 5.87 -18.68 -2.65
CA PRO A 60 5.16 -19.19 -1.47
C PRO A 60 3.88 -19.92 -1.88
N ARG A 61 3.54 -20.95 -1.11
CA ARG A 61 2.39 -21.82 -1.38
C ARG A 61 1.21 -21.59 -0.45
N LYS A 62 1.47 -21.06 0.75
CA LYS A 62 0.47 -20.83 1.81
C LYS A 62 0.63 -19.42 2.36
N ILE A 63 -0.20 -18.50 1.87
CA ILE A 63 -0.08 -17.09 2.19
C ILE A 63 -1.18 -16.67 3.15
N VAL A 64 -0.83 -15.91 4.18
CA VAL A 64 -1.77 -15.18 5.03
C VAL A 64 -1.62 -13.69 4.76
N THR A 65 -2.74 -12.95 4.67
CA THR A 65 -2.75 -11.50 4.49
C THR A 65 -3.30 -10.79 5.71
N SER A 66 -2.71 -9.63 6.03
CA SER A 66 -3.16 -8.82 7.17
C SER A 66 -4.51 -8.14 6.94
N ASN A 67 -4.89 -7.89 5.68
CA ASN A 67 -6.11 -7.15 5.35
C ASN A 67 -6.61 -7.39 3.91
N ALA A 68 -7.77 -6.80 3.63
CA ALA A 68 -8.46 -6.85 2.32
C ALA A 68 -7.62 -6.32 1.15
N ALA A 69 -6.82 -5.27 1.34
CA ALA A 69 -6.03 -4.69 0.26
C ALA A 69 -4.90 -5.63 -0.17
N ALA A 70 -4.19 -6.24 0.78
CA ALA A 70 -3.18 -7.27 0.50
C ALA A 70 -3.81 -8.49 -0.18
N LEU A 71 -5.00 -8.92 0.27
CA LEU A 71 -5.76 -9.99 -0.37
C LEU A 71 -6.14 -9.61 -1.82
N GLU A 72 -6.68 -8.42 -2.05
CA GLU A 72 -7.03 -7.95 -3.39
C GLU A 72 -5.83 -7.95 -4.34
N MET A 73 -4.66 -7.47 -3.87
CA MET A 73 -3.43 -7.51 -4.68
C MET A 73 -3.14 -8.95 -5.15
N LEU A 74 -3.17 -9.93 -4.24
CA LEU A 74 -2.89 -11.33 -4.59
C LEU A 74 -3.94 -11.93 -5.54
N LEU A 75 -5.22 -11.60 -5.33
CA LEU A 75 -6.30 -12.04 -6.24
C LEU A 75 -6.09 -11.50 -7.66
N ARG A 76 -5.73 -10.23 -7.80
CA ARG A 76 -5.46 -9.59 -9.09
C ARG A 76 -4.17 -10.08 -9.73
N LEU A 77 -3.16 -10.41 -8.93
CA LEU A 77 -1.93 -11.04 -9.39
C LEU A 77 -2.13 -12.50 -9.83
N GLY A 78 -3.28 -13.12 -9.52
CA GLY A 78 -3.55 -14.52 -9.81
C GLY A 78 -2.90 -15.49 -8.83
N ALA A 79 -2.45 -15.00 -7.68
CA ALA A 79 -1.91 -15.79 -6.58
C ALA A 79 -2.94 -16.06 -5.46
N GLY A 80 -4.22 -15.71 -5.69
CA GLY A 80 -5.27 -15.81 -4.69
C GLY A 80 -5.56 -17.23 -4.19
N ASP A 81 -5.36 -18.24 -5.04
CA ASP A 81 -5.59 -19.67 -4.66
C ASP A 81 -4.56 -20.17 -3.62
N ARG A 82 -3.47 -19.42 -3.41
CA ARG A 82 -2.46 -19.71 -2.38
C ARG A 82 -2.79 -19.05 -1.04
N VAL A 83 -3.82 -18.18 -0.99
CA VAL A 83 -4.19 -17.47 0.25
C VAL A 83 -5.03 -18.39 1.11
N ILE A 84 -4.46 -18.80 2.24
CA ILE A 84 -5.09 -19.70 3.22
C ILE A 84 -5.80 -18.98 4.36
N GLY A 85 -5.66 -17.64 4.43
CA GLY A 85 -6.32 -16.86 5.45
C GLY A 85 -6.09 -15.35 5.34
N THR A 86 -7.02 -14.58 5.92
CA THR A 86 -6.91 -13.11 5.95
C THR A 86 -7.41 -12.53 7.27
N GLY A 87 -6.80 -11.42 7.68
CA GLY A 87 -7.38 -10.49 8.66
C GLY A 87 -8.17 -9.39 7.95
N PHE A 88 -8.93 -8.57 8.70
CA PHE A 88 -9.70 -7.45 8.14
C PHE A 88 -10.26 -7.75 6.73
N PRO A 89 -11.17 -8.74 6.59
CA PRO A 89 -11.62 -9.20 5.29
C PRO A 89 -12.36 -8.10 4.51
N PRO A 90 -12.41 -8.16 3.17
CA PRO A 90 -13.22 -7.24 2.40
C PRO A 90 -14.71 -7.41 2.74
N GLY A 91 -15.46 -6.32 2.76
CA GLY A 91 -16.90 -6.36 2.88
C GLY A 91 -17.55 -6.94 1.63
N LYS A 92 -18.76 -7.47 1.80
CA LYS A 92 -19.55 -8.01 0.70
C LYS A 92 -19.80 -6.94 -0.37
N GLY A 93 -19.42 -7.24 -1.61
CA GLY A 93 -19.62 -6.34 -2.74
C GLY A 93 -18.67 -5.13 -2.80
N THR A 94 -17.62 -5.09 -1.97
CA THR A 94 -16.61 -4.03 -2.02
C THR A 94 -15.55 -4.26 -3.10
N LEU A 95 -15.44 -5.49 -3.58
CA LEU A 95 -14.59 -5.84 -4.72
C LEU A 95 -15.45 -6.07 -5.97
N PRO A 96 -14.89 -5.92 -7.19
CA PRO A 96 -15.58 -6.30 -8.42
C PRO A 96 -16.05 -7.76 -8.39
N GLY A 97 -17.24 -8.05 -8.93
CA GLY A 97 -17.98 -9.30 -8.72
C GLY A 97 -17.17 -10.59 -8.75
N ALA A 98 -16.32 -10.80 -9.77
CA ALA A 98 -15.51 -12.03 -9.85
C ALA A 98 -14.44 -12.10 -8.75
N LEU A 99 -13.86 -10.97 -8.34
CA LEU A 99 -12.88 -10.90 -7.24
C LEU A 99 -13.57 -11.06 -5.89
N ASP A 100 -14.77 -10.48 -5.72
CA ASP A 100 -15.56 -10.62 -4.50
C ASP A 100 -15.92 -12.09 -4.24
N ALA A 101 -16.32 -12.82 -5.29
CA ALA A 101 -16.60 -14.26 -5.20
C ALA A 101 -15.37 -15.09 -4.81
N LYS A 102 -14.17 -14.72 -5.29
CA LYS A 102 -12.91 -15.36 -4.91
C LYS A 102 -12.52 -15.01 -3.47
N ALA A 103 -12.60 -13.73 -3.09
CA ALA A 103 -12.26 -13.26 -1.75
C ALA A 103 -13.08 -13.94 -0.66
N ARG A 104 -14.37 -14.19 -0.92
CA ARG A 104 -15.26 -14.91 0.02
C ARG A 104 -14.94 -16.39 0.25
N LYS A 105 -14.13 -16.99 -0.62
CA LYS A 105 -13.65 -18.36 -0.42
C LYS A 105 -12.45 -18.42 0.51
N VAL A 106 -11.78 -17.29 0.75
CA VAL A 106 -10.60 -17.21 1.63
C VAL A 106 -11.06 -17.27 3.10
N PRO A 107 -10.52 -18.18 3.92
CA PRO A 107 -10.83 -18.25 5.35
C PRO A 107 -10.54 -16.94 6.08
N VAL A 108 -11.48 -16.47 6.90
CA VAL A 108 -11.31 -15.29 7.74
C VAL A 108 -10.68 -15.72 9.06
N LEU A 109 -9.39 -15.39 9.25
CA LEU A 109 -8.70 -15.70 10.50
C LEU A 109 -9.10 -14.72 11.61
N SER A 110 -9.39 -13.46 11.26
CA SER A 110 -9.89 -12.45 12.18
C SER A 110 -10.68 -11.38 11.43
N LYS A 111 -11.69 -10.81 12.07
CA LYS A 111 -12.36 -9.58 11.58
C LYS A 111 -11.55 -8.29 11.86
N SER A 112 -10.45 -8.42 12.60
CA SER A 112 -9.51 -7.37 12.97
C SER A 112 -8.07 -7.86 12.77
N VAL A 113 -7.13 -7.39 13.58
CA VAL A 113 -5.76 -7.95 13.64
C VAL A 113 -5.83 -9.44 13.95
N ILE A 114 -5.07 -10.24 13.23
CA ILE A 114 -4.99 -11.68 13.46
C ILE A 114 -4.25 -11.91 14.79
N PRO A 115 -4.85 -12.65 15.75
CA PRO A 115 -4.16 -13.00 16.99
C PRO A 115 -2.86 -13.76 16.71
N LYS A 116 -1.82 -13.47 17.50
CA LYS A 116 -0.46 -13.99 17.35
C LYS A 116 -0.43 -15.53 17.22
N GLU A 117 -1.06 -16.22 18.15
CA GLU A 117 -1.08 -17.69 18.17
C GLU A 117 -1.77 -18.25 16.94
N LYS A 118 -2.85 -17.61 16.48
CA LYS A 118 -3.58 -18.00 15.29
C LYS A 118 -2.78 -17.79 14.01
N LEU A 119 -1.98 -16.71 13.97
CA LEU A 119 -1.09 -16.43 12.85
C LEU A 119 0.06 -17.44 12.80
N LEU A 120 0.75 -17.64 13.91
CA LEU A 120 1.88 -18.58 14.01
C LEU A 120 1.44 -20.04 13.78
N GLY A 121 0.26 -20.42 14.25
CA GLY A 121 -0.32 -21.75 14.04
C GLY A 121 -1.05 -21.95 12.70
N SER A 122 -1.05 -20.94 11.80
CA SER A 122 -1.79 -21.01 10.53
C SER A 122 -1.24 -22.00 9.51
N GLY A 123 0.04 -22.39 9.65
CA GLY A 123 0.78 -23.19 8.68
C GLY A 123 1.12 -22.43 7.40
N ALA A 124 1.10 -21.09 7.44
CA ALA A 124 1.56 -20.26 6.35
C ALA A 124 3.07 -20.36 6.14
N ASP A 125 3.52 -20.14 4.92
CA ASP A 125 4.94 -19.94 4.57
C ASP A 125 5.27 -18.46 4.28
N LEU A 126 4.24 -17.62 4.12
CA LEU A 126 4.34 -16.17 3.98
C LEU A 126 3.21 -15.45 4.70
N TYR A 127 3.55 -14.42 5.47
CA TYR A 127 2.62 -13.41 5.98
C TYR A 127 2.89 -12.07 5.32
N ILE A 128 1.86 -11.48 4.70
CA ILE A 128 1.91 -10.14 4.10
C ILE A 128 1.26 -9.15 5.06
N ASP A 129 2.07 -8.19 5.52
CA ASP A 129 1.69 -7.25 6.58
C ASP A 129 1.66 -5.80 6.10
N SER A 130 0.55 -5.14 6.35
CA SER A 130 0.35 -3.71 6.10
C SER A 130 0.53 -2.85 7.35
N PHE A 131 0.70 -3.44 8.55
CA PHE A 131 0.54 -2.76 9.84
C PHE A 131 1.78 -2.69 10.71
N ALA A 132 2.95 -3.13 10.23
CA ALA A 132 4.19 -3.30 11.00
C ALA A 132 4.57 -2.15 11.95
N ALA A 133 4.30 -0.92 11.54
CA ALA A 133 4.67 0.26 12.32
C ALA A 133 3.47 0.89 13.06
N MET A 134 2.26 0.33 12.92
CA MET A 134 1.05 0.88 13.54
C MET A 134 0.96 0.49 15.02
N LYS A 135 1.87 0.98 15.84
CA LYS A 135 1.75 0.97 17.32
C LYS A 135 0.45 1.65 17.82
N ILE A 136 -0.26 2.33 16.92
CA ILE A 136 -1.44 3.15 17.18
C ILE A 136 -2.67 2.31 17.53
N MET A 137 -2.71 1.03 17.18
CA MET A 137 -3.87 0.15 17.46
C MET A 137 -3.84 -0.47 18.87
N GLY A 138 -3.05 0.08 19.79
CA GLY A 138 -3.18 -0.14 21.24
C GLY A 138 -2.72 -1.49 21.79
N LYS A 139 -2.17 -2.40 20.97
CA LYS A 139 -1.66 -3.72 21.40
C LYS A 139 -0.34 -4.06 20.73
N ALA A 140 0.66 -3.19 20.93
CA ALA A 140 2.02 -3.40 20.40
C ALA A 140 2.74 -4.64 20.98
N GLY A 141 2.16 -5.30 22.00
CA GLY A 141 2.71 -6.51 22.61
C GLY A 141 2.30 -7.83 21.94
N ASP A 142 1.28 -7.80 21.07
CA ASP A 142 0.66 -9.02 20.54
C ASP A 142 1.14 -9.42 19.12
N ALA A 143 2.06 -8.66 18.50
CA ALA A 143 2.62 -9.03 17.20
C ALA A 143 3.74 -10.07 17.36
N PRO A 144 3.83 -11.09 16.48
CA PRO A 144 4.95 -12.04 16.51
C PRO A 144 6.29 -11.33 16.29
N THR A 145 7.32 -11.77 17.00
CA THR A 145 8.70 -11.32 16.77
C THR A 145 9.30 -11.99 15.52
N ALA A 146 10.44 -11.48 15.04
CA ALA A 146 11.14 -12.08 13.90
C ALA A 146 11.57 -13.54 14.20
N GLU A 147 11.97 -13.82 15.46
CA GLU A 147 12.34 -15.15 15.93
C GLU A 147 11.15 -16.10 15.94
N GLU A 148 9.98 -15.63 16.37
CA GLU A 148 8.74 -16.43 16.38
C GLU A 148 8.27 -16.75 14.98
N PHE A 149 8.31 -15.77 14.05
CA PHE A 149 8.04 -16.03 12.63
C PHE A 149 9.01 -17.05 12.05
N LYS A 150 10.31 -16.93 12.34
CA LYS A 150 11.34 -17.87 11.90
C LYS A 150 11.09 -19.28 12.47
N ALA A 151 10.77 -19.39 13.75
CA ALA A 151 10.47 -20.66 14.40
C ALA A 151 9.22 -21.34 13.81
N ALA A 152 8.22 -20.55 13.41
CA ALA A 152 7.02 -21.04 12.74
C ALA A 152 7.23 -21.33 11.22
N GLY A 153 8.42 -21.07 10.67
CA GLY A 153 8.69 -21.22 9.24
C GLY A 153 8.00 -20.19 8.34
N ILE A 154 7.49 -19.10 8.91
CA ILE A 154 6.75 -18.06 8.20
C ILE A 154 7.69 -16.95 7.79
N LYS A 155 7.81 -16.67 6.50
CA LYS A 155 8.46 -15.45 6.00
C LYS A 155 7.53 -14.27 6.20
N HIS A 156 8.06 -13.15 6.65
CA HIS A 156 7.31 -11.93 6.87
C HIS A 156 7.66 -10.89 5.81
N LEU A 157 6.65 -10.35 5.13
CA LEU A 157 6.81 -9.33 4.10
C LEU A 157 5.92 -8.14 4.39
N TYR A 158 6.54 -6.97 4.54
CA TYR A 158 5.84 -5.72 4.72
C TYR A 158 5.44 -5.07 3.40
N LEU A 159 4.21 -4.54 3.32
CA LEU A 159 3.83 -3.57 2.29
C LEU A 159 4.44 -2.22 2.67
N ALA A 160 5.54 -1.84 2.00
CA ALA A 160 6.35 -0.69 2.40
C ALA A 160 5.61 0.63 2.31
N SER A 161 4.71 0.79 1.34
CA SER A 161 3.92 2.01 1.18
C SER A 161 3.01 2.33 2.37
N THR A 162 2.67 1.32 3.20
CA THR A 162 1.87 1.49 4.41
C THR A 162 2.69 1.18 5.65
N ALA A 163 3.24 -0.02 5.75
CA ALA A 163 3.95 -0.47 6.94
C ALA A 163 5.22 0.33 7.24
N CYS A 164 5.98 0.74 6.20
CA CYS A 164 7.19 1.53 6.35
C CYS A 164 6.96 3.04 6.29
N ALA A 165 5.73 3.50 6.06
CA ALA A 165 5.42 4.91 5.90
C ALA A 165 5.93 5.81 7.04
N PRO A 166 5.77 5.45 8.33
CA PRO A 166 6.27 6.28 9.44
C PRO A 166 7.79 6.49 9.42
N MET A 167 8.53 5.49 8.89
CA MET A 167 10.00 5.51 8.81
C MET A 167 10.52 6.11 7.49
N ALA A 168 9.64 6.39 6.52
CA ALA A 168 10.05 6.95 5.25
C ALA A 168 10.65 8.35 5.44
N GLU A 169 11.74 8.65 4.73
CA GLU A 169 12.36 9.97 4.75
C GLU A 169 11.54 11.00 3.97
N LYS A 170 10.92 10.57 2.88
CA LYS A 170 10.22 11.45 1.92
C LYS A 170 8.71 11.39 2.07
N PRO A 171 8.00 12.50 1.81
CA PRO A 171 6.55 12.51 1.69
C PRO A 171 6.06 11.57 0.59
N GLN A 172 4.92 10.92 0.79
CA GLN A 172 4.20 10.24 -0.29
C GLN A 172 3.42 11.27 -1.10
N ARG A 173 3.85 11.50 -2.35
CA ARG A 173 3.24 12.48 -3.27
C ARG A 173 2.56 11.84 -4.47
N ASP A 174 2.82 10.55 -4.70
CA ASP A 174 2.26 9.72 -5.77
C ASP A 174 2.08 8.27 -5.30
N LEU A 175 1.62 7.41 -6.19
CA LEU A 175 1.38 6.01 -5.88
C LEU A 175 2.58 5.08 -6.14
N SER A 176 3.79 5.63 -6.36
CA SER A 176 4.99 4.84 -6.66
C SER A 176 5.33 3.81 -5.57
N GLY A 177 5.08 4.13 -4.30
CA GLY A 177 5.23 3.19 -3.20
C GLY A 177 4.29 1.99 -3.32
N VAL A 178 3.01 2.23 -3.64
CA VAL A 178 2.00 1.18 -3.87
C VAL A 178 2.36 0.33 -5.09
N GLU A 179 2.79 0.98 -6.18
CA GLU A 179 3.26 0.30 -7.39
C GLU A 179 4.47 -0.61 -7.09
N GLY A 180 5.39 -0.12 -6.26
CA GLY A 180 6.53 -0.90 -5.77
C GLY A 180 6.12 -2.13 -4.97
N ASP A 181 5.09 -2.02 -4.11
CA ASP A 181 4.54 -3.14 -3.36
C ASP A 181 3.93 -4.19 -4.28
N ILE A 182 3.13 -3.77 -5.29
CA ILE A 182 2.54 -4.67 -6.29
C ILE A 182 3.64 -5.42 -7.06
N LYS A 183 4.70 -4.73 -7.49
CA LYS A 183 5.83 -5.35 -8.20
C LYS A 183 6.59 -6.34 -7.32
N ARG A 184 6.83 -6.00 -6.05
CA ARG A 184 7.47 -6.92 -5.08
C ARG A 184 6.63 -8.17 -4.85
N LEU A 185 5.31 -8.02 -4.69
CA LEU A 185 4.41 -9.17 -4.57
C LEU A 185 4.41 -10.00 -5.85
N GLY A 186 4.40 -9.36 -7.03
CA GLY A 186 4.50 -10.05 -8.31
C GLY A 186 5.78 -10.87 -8.43
N ALA A 187 6.93 -10.31 -8.05
CA ALA A 187 8.20 -11.02 -8.04
C ALA A 187 8.19 -12.22 -7.07
N VAL A 188 7.76 -11.99 -5.81
CA VAL A 188 7.71 -13.04 -4.77
C VAL A 188 6.74 -14.16 -5.12
N THR A 189 5.64 -13.86 -5.80
CA THR A 189 4.64 -14.87 -6.19
C THR A 189 4.86 -15.46 -7.58
N GLY A 190 5.90 -15.03 -8.32
CA GLY A 190 6.16 -15.49 -9.69
C GLY A 190 5.13 -14.98 -10.70
N THR A 191 4.55 -13.79 -10.46
CA THR A 191 3.50 -13.19 -11.31
C THR A 191 3.88 -11.77 -11.77
N ALA A 192 5.17 -11.55 -12.06
CA ALA A 192 5.73 -10.23 -12.38
C ALA A 192 5.04 -9.55 -13.57
N GLU A 193 4.72 -10.26 -14.64
CA GLU A 193 4.01 -9.72 -15.81
C GLU A 193 2.62 -9.16 -15.42
N ARG A 194 1.89 -9.87 -14.55
CA ARG A 194 0.60 -9.39 -14.05
C ARG A 194 0.75 -8.16 -13.16
N ALA A 195 1.82 -8.10 -12.38
CA ALA A 195 2.13 -6.93 -11.57
C ALA A 195 2.41 -5.70 -12.44
N ASP A 196 3.19 -5.85 -13.51
CA ASP A 196 3.45 -4.77 -14.45
C ASP A 196 2.18 -4.29 -15.17
N ALA A 197 1.32 -5.21 -15.59
CA ALA A 197 0.01 -4.87 -16.18
C ALA A 197 -0.89 -4.11 -15.19
N LEU A 198 -0.96 -4.52 -13.91
CA LEU A 198 -1.72 -3.82 -12.87
C LEU A 198 -1.18 -2.41 -12.64
N VAL A 199 0.13 -2.26 -12.52
CA VAL A 199 0.77 -0.96 -12.34
C VAL A 199 0.52 -0.05 -13.54
N ALA A 200 0.62 -0.57 -14.76
CA ALA A 200 0.30 0.17 -15.98
C ALA A 200 -1.17 0.65 -15.98
N GLY A 201 -2.11 -0.20 -15.57
CA GLY A 201 -3.53 0.15 -15.43
C GLY A 201 -3.76 1.28 -14.40
N MET A 202 -3.11 1.20 -13.23
CA MET A 202 -3.18 2.24 -12.20
C MET A 202 -2.62 3.57 -12.71
N ARG A 203 -1.45 3.54 -13.35
CA ARG A 203 -0.82 4.74 -13.97
C ARG A 203 -1.68 5.36 -15.06
N ALA A 204 -2.29 4.54 -15.90
CA ALA A 204 -3.20 5.02 -16.94
C ALA A 204 -4.43 5.73 -16.34
N LYS A 205 -5.02 5.19 -15.27
CA LYS A 205 -6.15 5.77 -14.54
C LYS A 205 -5.77 7.11 -13.91
N VAL A 206 -4.72 7.15 -13.10
CA VAL A 206 -4.22 8.40 -12.47
C VAL A 206 -3.80 9.41 -13.54
N GLY A 207 -3.19 8.97 -14.64
CA GLY A 207 -2.83 9.82 -15.77
C GLY A 207 -4.04 10.47 -16.45
N LYS A 208 -5.17 9.76 -16.57
CA LYS A 208 -6.45 10.34 -17.07
C LYS A 208 -6.95 11.43 -16.12
N VAL A 209 -6.95 11.16 -14.81
CA VAL A 209 -7.34 12.15 -13.80
C VAL A 209 -6.46 13.39 -13.89
N ARG A 210 -5.13 13.22 -13.93
CA ARG A 210 -4.18 14.35 -14.02
C ARG A 210 -4.40 15.20 -15.27
N ARG A 211 -4.67 14.58 -16.43
CA ARG A 211 -4.99 15.32 -17.66
C ARG A 211 -6.30 16.10 -17.54
N ALA A 212 -7.34 15.50 -16.97
CA ALA A 212 -8.65 16.14 -16.82
C ALA A 212 -8.61 17.29 -15.80
N VAL A 213 -7.94 17.08 -14.66
CA VAL A 213 -7.81 18.08 -13.61
C VAL A 213 -6.87 19.22 -14.06
N GLY A 214 -5.83 18.91 -14.85
CA GLY A 214 -4.81 19.85 -15.30
C GLY A 214 -3.92 20.35 -14.16
N ASP A 215 -3.09 21.34 -14.49
CA ASP A 215 -2.19 21.95 -13.52
C ASP A 215 -2.93 23.03 -12.71
N ILE A 216 -3.40 22.64 -11.52
CA ILE A 216 -3.95 23.57 -10.54
C ILE A 216 -2.82 24.01 -9.63
N PRO A 217 -2.49 25.32 -9.56
CA PRO A 217 -1.50 25.82 -8.61
C PRO A 217 -1.84 25.41 -7.17
N ALA A 218 -0.85 25.07 -6.36
CA ALA A 218 -1.06 24.53 -5.01
C ALA A 218 -2.00 25.39 -4.14
N GLY A 219 -1.90 26.73 -4.24
CA GLY A 219 -2.77 27.66 -3.50
C GLY A 219 -4.23 27.72 -4.00
N GLN A 220 -4.53 27.15 -5.18
CA GLN A 220 -5.87 27.12 -5.77
C GLN A 220 -6.52 25.74 -5.69
N ARG A 221 -5.80 24.73 -5.20
CA ARG A 221 -6.34 23.39 -5.01
C ARG A 221 -7.36 23.40 -3.88
N PRO A 222 -8.56 22.78 -4.08
CA PRO A 222 -9.51 22.61 -2.98
C PRO A 222 -8.84 21.91 -1.80
N THR A 223 -9.07 22.43 -0.61
CA THR A 223 -8.53 21.88 0.61
C THR A 223 -9.36 20.70 1.08
N TYR A 224 -8.67 19.70 1.62
CA TYR A 224 -9.24 18.39 1.92
C TYR A 224 -8.86 17.94 3.32
N PHE A 225 -9.86 17.54 4.12
CA PHE A 225 -9.67 16.92 5.42
C PHE A 225 -10.17 15.47 5.41
N PHE A 226 -9.32 14.54 5.80
CA PHE A 226 -9.72 13.17 6.09
C PHE A 226 -10.17 13.08 7.54
N PHE A 227 -11.44 12.81 7.78
CA PHE A 227 -12.01 12.60 9.10
C PHE A 227 -12.19 11.12 9.37
N ASP A 228 -11.32 10.51 10.17
CA ASP A 228 -11.46 9.11 10.59
C ASP A 228 -12.48 9.03 11.75
N TYR A 229 -13.76 8.85 11.40
CA TYR A 229 -14.85 8.74 12.37
C TYR A 229 -14.64 7.58 13.34
N ASP A 230 -14.08 6.46 12.85
CA ASP A 230 -13.85 5.25 13.64
C ASP A 230 -12.61 5.30 14.53
N ALA A 231 -11.69 6.25 14.31
CA ALA A 231 -10.60 6.50 15.23
C ALA A 231 -11.04 7.26 16.49
N GLY A 232 -12.24 7.85 16.43
CA GLY A 232 -12.87 8.57 17.52
C GLY A 232 -13.20 10.02 17.19
N THR A 233 -14.17 10.55 17.93
CA THR A 233 -14.74 11.88 17.68
C THR A 233 -14.23 12.96 18.63
N LYS A 234 -13.66 12.59 19.79
CA LYS A 234 -13.14 13.54 20.77
C LYS A 234 -11.90 14.27 20.25
N GLN A 235 -11.00 13.55 19.60
CA GLN A 235 -9.77 14.07 19.05
C GLN A 235 -9.59 13.50 17.64
N PRO A 236 -9.70 14.33 16.59
CA PRO A 236 -9.50 13.84 15.23
C PRO A 236 -8.05 13.46 14.96
N VAL A 237 -7.88 12.52 14.02
CA VAL A 237 -6.56 12.08 13.56
C VAL A 237 -6.35 12.62 12.15
N ALA A 238 -5.27 13.38 11.98
CA ALA A 238 -4.87 13.91 10.68
C ALA A 238 -4.04 12.89 9.90
N VAL A 239 -4.26 12.84 8.60
CA VAL A 239 -3.36 12.23 7.62
C VAL A 239 -2.19 13.17 7.40
N CYS A 240 -0.97 12.71 7.70
CA CYS A 240 0.26 13.46 7.50
C CYS A 240 0.93 13.12 6.15
N ARG A 241 2.04 13.81 5.85
CA ARG A 241 2.70 13.76 4.54
C ARG A 241 3.25 12.39 4.12
N LYS A 242 3.52 11.49 5.07
CA LYS A 242 4.07 10.16 4.80
C LYS A 242 2.98 9.09 4.61
N GLN A 243 1.72 9.43 4.85
CA GLN A 243 0.58 8.52 4.66
C GLN A 243 0.17 8.48 3.18
N VAL A 244 -0.17 7.30 2.66
CA VAL A 244 -0.56 7.10 1.24
C VAL A 244 -1.78 7.96 0.85
N ALA A 245 -2.69 8.25 1.78
CA ALA A 245 -3.82 9.13 1.52
C ALA A 245 -3.38 10.56 1.15
N ASN A 246 -2.22 11.03 1.62
CA ASN A 246 -1.68 12.32 1.16
C ASN A 246 -1.40 12.30 -0.35
N ALA A 247 -0.84 11.21 -0.87
CA ALA A 247 -0.64 11.01 -2.30
C ALA A 247 -1.97 10.92 -3.06
N VAL A 248 -2.94 10.15 -2.54
CA VAL A 248 -4.28 9.99 -3.12
C VAL A 248 -4.98 11.34 -3.28
N ILE A 249 -5.00 12.15 -2.22
CA ILE A 249 -5.58 13.50 -2.20
C ILE A 249 -4.88 14.39 -3.23
N GLY A 250 -3.54 14.40 -3.24
CA GLY A 250 -2.75 15.23 -4.16
C GLY A 250 -2.93 14.84 -5.63
N GLN A 251 -2.97 13.54 -5.94
CA GLN A 251 -3.19 13.04 -7.31
C GLN A 251 -4.61 13.29 -7.80
N ALA A 252 -5.58 13.42 -6.90
CA ALA A 252 -6.95 13.83 -7.20
C ALA A 252 -7.10 15.35 -7.45
N GLY A 253 -6.03 16.14 -7.35
CA GLY A 253 -6.05 17.60 -7.55
C GLY A 253 -6.53 18.39 -6.35
N ALA A 254 -6.55 17.79 -5.15
CA ALA A 254 -6.82 18.47 -3.89
C ALA A 254 -5.53 18.71 -3.07
N ARG A 255 -5.66 19.40 -1.94
CA ARG A 255 -4.58 19.64 -0.99
C ARG A 255 -4.99 19.18 0.40
N ASN A 256 -4.26 18.25 0.96
CA ASN A 256 -4.42 17.82 2.35
C ASN A 256 -4.11 18.98 3.30
N VAL A 257 -5.06 19.37 4.16
CA VAL A 257 -4.87 20.49 5.10
C VAL A 257 -3.78 20.24 6.13
N PHE A 258 -3.39 18.99 6.33
CA PHE A 258 -2.33 18.57 7.25
C PHE A 258 -1.09 18.01 6.55
N GLU A 259 -0.89 18.28 5.24
CA GLU A 259 0.31 17.83 4.50
C GLU A 259 1.64 18.30 5.11
N GLY A 260 1.62 19.33 5.97
CA GLY A 260 2.79 19.85 6.67
C GLY A 260 3.20 19.02 7.91
N CYS A 261 2.34 18.13 8.43
CA CYS A 261 2.73 17.30 9.57
C CYS A 261 3.65 16.14 9.14
N ASP A 262 4.63 15.82 9.99
CA ASP A 262 5.51 14.67 9.79
C ASP A 262 4.86 13.37 10.28
N GLY A 263 5.31 12.24 9.69
CA GLY A 263 4.76 10.93 9.97
C GLY A 263 3.62 10.54 9.01
N ASP A 264 2.90 9.50 9.37
CA ASP A 264 1.75 8.97 8.66
C ASP A 264 0.43 9.53 9.22
N PHE A 265 0.22 9.43 10.54
CA PHE A 265 -0.94 9.96 11.24
C PHE A 265 -0.50 10.78 12.46
N LYS A 266 -1.31 11.79 12.81
CA LYS A 266 -1.09 12.61 14.00
C LYS A 266 -2.43 13.00 14.64
N PRO A 267 -2.61 12.81 15.96
CA PRO A 267 -3.72 13.44 16.68
C PRO A 267 -3.64 14.95 16.53
N VAL A 268 -4.78 15.60 16.24
CA VAL A 268 -4.92 17.07 16.12
C VAL A 268 -6.12 17.52 16.91
N SER A 269 -6.28 18.82 17.14
CA SER A 269 -7.46 19.37 17.80
C SER A 269 -8.56 19.72 16.78
N TRP A 270 -9.79 19.84 17.24
CA TRP A 270 -10.87 20.37 16.42
C TRP A 270 -10.67 21.86 16.09
N GLU A 271 -10.01 22.62 16.97
CA GLU A 271 -9.60 23.99 16.74
C GLU A 271 -8.63 24.08 15.55
N ASP A 272 -7.67 23.14 15.44
CA ASP A 272 -6.78 23.07 14.28
C ASP A 272 -7.54 22.81 12.98
N VAL A 273 -8.53 21.89 13.00
CA VAL A 273 -9.38 21.61 11.85
C VAL A 273 -10.20 22.83 11.45
N VAL A 274 -10.79 23.53 12.43
CA VAL A 274 -11.59 24.75 12.22
C VAL A 274 -10.73 25.87 11.65
N ALA A 275 -9.52 26.07 12.17
CA ALA A 275 -8.58 27.08 11.65
C ALA A 275 -8.16 26.79 10.19
N LYS A 276 -8.08 25.52 9.80
CA LYS A 276 -7.79 25.10 8.41
C LYS A 276 -8.99 25.28 7.48
N ASN A 277 -10.22 25.25 8.02
CA ASN A 277 -11.49 25.40 7.29
C ASN A 277 -11.51 24.67 5.93
N PRO A 278 -11.46 23.34 5.91
CA PRO A 278 -11.35 22.56 4.68
C PRO A 278 -12.54 22.79 3.74
N ASP A 279 -12.30 22.76 2.42
CA ASP A 279 -13.34 22.85 1.40
C ASP A 279 -14.15 21.54 1.28
N TRP A 280 -13.49 20.40 1.54
CA TRP A 280 -14.07 19.07 1.45
C TRP A 280 -13.66 18.22 2.65
N ILE A 281 -14.57 17.37 3.12
CA ILE A 281 -14.33 16.42 4.21
C ILE A 281 -14.62 15.01 3.72
N GLN A 282 -13.63 14.13 3.75
CA GLN A 282 -13.88 12.68 3.60
C GLN A 282 -14.44 12.15 4.92
N LEU A 283 -15.56 11.45 4.84
CA LEU A 283 -16.11 10.68 5.95
C LEU A 283 -15.42 9.31 5.96
N GLY A 284 -14.33 9.22 6.71
CA GLY A 284 -13.54 7.99 6.81
C GLY A 284 -14.19 7.02 7.79
N VAL A 285 -15.08 6.17 7.30
CA VAL A 285 -15.63 5.05 8.07
C VAL A 285 -15.02 3.74 7.59
N ARG A 286 -14.80 2.81 8.52
CA ARG A 286 -14.34 1.46 8.19
C ARG A 286 -15.50 0.63 7.64
N ASN A 287 -15.15 -0.35 6.82
CA ASN A 287 -16.15 -1.24 6.24
C ASN A 287 -16.96 -1.98 7.32
N ARG A 288 -18.29 -1.88 7.22
CA ARG A 288 -19.27 -2.52 8.13
C ARG A 288 -19.77 -3.87 7.62
N GLY A 289 -19.22 -4.38 6.51
CA GLY A 289 -19.56 -5.67 5.94
C GLY A 289 -20.50 -5.62 4.73
N ASP A 290 -21.39 -4.63 4.63
CA ASP A 290 -22.27 -4.45 3.48
C ASP A 290 -22.58 -2.98 3.17
N ALA A 291 -23.18 -2.73 1.99
CA ALA A 291 -23.45 -1.39 1.51
C ALA A 291 -24.42 -0.59 2.40
N LYS A 292 -25.46 -1.25 2.96
CA LYS A 292 -26.46 -0.59 3.81
C LYS A 292 -25.84 -0.16 5.14
N ALA A 293 -25.06 -1.04 5.76
CA ALA A 293 -24.35 -0.74 6.99
C ALA A 293 -23.30 0.36 6.79
N ASN A 294 -22.59 0.34 5.65
CA ASN A 294 -21.66 1.42 5.29
C ASN A 294 -22.37 2.77 5.08
N ALA A 295 -23.50 2.78 4.35
CA ALA A 295 -24.29 4.01 4.15
C ALA A 295 -24.73 4.62 5.49
N LYS A 296 -25.25 3.79 6.41
CA LYS A 296 -25.63 4.21 7.75
C LYS A 296 -24.44 4.83 8.52
N ALA A 297 -23.27 4.22 8.47
CA ALA A 297 -22.07 4.73 9.14
C ALA A 297 -21.61 6.08 8.56
N PHE A 298 -21.74 6.28 7.24
CA PHE A 298 -21.49 7.59 6.62
C PHE A 298 -22.50 8.64 7.07
N ASP A 299 -23.79 8.26 7.20
CA ASP A 299 -24.83 9.18 7.71
C ASP A 299 -24.53 9.58 9.17
N GLU A 300 -24.14 8.65 10.02
CA GLU A 300 -23.74 8.89 11.41
C GLU A 300 -22.53 9.84 11.49
N ALA A 301 -21.51 9.62 10.66
CA ALA A 301 -20.34 10.49 10.60
C ALA A 301 -20.68 11.91 10.12
N ALA A 302 -21.56 12.04 9.13
CA ALA A 302 -22.03 13.34 8.64
C ALA A 302 -22.86 14.07 9.72
N GLU A 303 -23.77 13.37 10.38
CA GLU A 303 -24.62 13.94 11.44
C GLU A 303 -23.81 14.39 12.66
N PHE A 304 -22.78 13.63 13.02
CA PHE A 304 -21.82 14.05 14.03
C PHE A 304 -21.23 15.43 13.69
N LEU A 305 -20.71 15.62 12.47
CA LEU A 305 -20.10 16.88 12.05
C LEU A 305 -21.10 18.03 11.99
N LYS A 306 -22.36 17.77 11.64
CA LYS A 306 -23.45 18.77 11.59
C LYS A 306 -23.90 19.20 12.97
N SER A 307 -23.93 18.28 13.93
CA SER A 307 -24.44 18.56 15.31
C SER A 307 -23.32 19.04 16.25
N PHE A 308 -22.07 18.70 15.97
CA PHE A 308 -20.96 19.03 16.87
C PHE A 308 -20.66 20.54 16.85
N PRO A 309 -20.71 21.23 18.02
CA PRO A 309 -20.58 22.68 18.10
C PRO A 309 -19.34 23.26 17.41
N ALA A 310 -18.20 22.57 17.48
CA ALA A 310 -16.96 23.04 16.87
C ALA A 310 -17.00 23.00 15.34
N THR A 311 -17.65 21.99 14.73
CA THR A 311 -17.60 21.75 13.27
C THR A 311 -18.79 22.24 12.48
N LYS A 312 -19.97 22.43 13.14
CA LYS A 312 -21.22 22.87 12.46
C LYS A 312 -21.06 24.17 11.68
N GLY A 313 -20.11 25.04 12.07
CA GLY A 313 -19.81 26.30 11.40
C GLY A 313 -18.92 26.20 10.18
N LEU A 314 -18.24 25.06 9.94
CA LEU A 314 -17.37 24.86 8.80
C LEU A 314 -18.14 24.98 7.47
N ALA A 315 -17.53 25.64 6.48
CA ALA A 315 -18.15 25.81 5.16
C ALA A 315 -18.47 24.47 4.49
N ALA A 316 -17.59 23.47 4.61
CA ALA A 316 -17.81 22.13 4.09
C ALA A 316 -19.01 21.44 4.75
N VAL A 317 -19.19 21.60 6.06
CA VAL A 317 -20.32 21.01 6.81
C VAL A 317 -21.64 21.65 6.41
N ARG A 318 -21.71 22.99 6.39
CA ARG A 318 -22.93 23.72 5.99
C ARG A 318 -23.36 23.46 4.54
N LYS A 319 -22.40 23.21 3.65
CA LYS A 319 -22.63 22.94 2.22
C LYS A 319 -22.67 21.45 1.90
N GLU A 320 -22.62 20.60 2.91
CA GLU A 320 -22.59 19.13 2.79
C GLU A 320 -21.53 18.61 1.79
N LYS A 321 -20.39 19.28 1.73
CA LYS A 321 -19.25 18.87 0.90
C LYS A 321 -18.53 17.67 1.52
N PHE A 322 -19.20 16.55 1.54
CA PHE A 322 -18.72 15.29 2.09
C PHE A 322 -18.37 14.29 0.98
N LEU A 323 -17.25 13.57 1.15
CA LEU A 323 -16.92 12.40 0.35
C LEU A 323 -17.17 11.15 1.19
N ARG A 324 -18.07 10.30 0.72
CA ARG A 324 -18.42 9.02 1.37
C ARG A 324 -17.51 7.91 0.87
N ILE A 325 -16.25 7.97 1.26
CA ILE A 325 -15.20 7.03 0.84
C ILE A 325 -14.63 6.36 2.08
N GLY A 326 -14.72 5.02 2.14
CA GLY A 326 -14.21 4.25 3.28
C GLY A 326 -12.74 4.52 3.57
N SER A 327 -12.37 4.50 4.84
CA SER A 327 -10.99 4.79 5.30
C SER A 327 -9.97 3.94 4.56
N GLU A 328 -10.25 2.65 4.40
CA GLU A 328 -9.32 1.69 3.80
C GLU A 328 -8.98 2.01 2.35
N ARG A 329 -9.90 2.65 1.61
CA ARG A 329 -9.70 2.98 0.19
C ARG A 329 -8.67 4.06 -0.05
N THR A 330 -8.42 4.91 0.95
CA THR A 330 -7.46 6.01 0.87
C THR A 330 -6.24 5.80 1.75
N THR A 331 -6.40 5.16 2.93
CA THR A 331 -5.32 5.04 3.92
C THR A 331 -4.59 3.70 3.89
N VAL A 332 -5.15 2.68 3.24
CA VAL A 332 -4.50 1.38 3.08
C VAL A 332 -4.06 1.21 1.62
N ALA A 333 -2.75 1.07 1.43
CA ALA A 333 -2.17 0.94 0.10
C ALA A 333 -2.67 -0.33 -0.61
N GLY A 334 -3.18 -0.15 -1.82
CA GLY A 334 -3.72 -1.24 -2.64
C GLY A 334 -4.04 -0.79 -4.06
N VAL A 335 -4.46 -1.71 -4.90
CA VAL A 335 -4.87 -1.41 -6.28
C VAL A 335 -6.02 -0.40 -6.30
N GLY A 336 -6.92 -0.49 -5.33
CA GLY A 336 -8.07 0.43 -5.18
C GLY A 336 -7.70 1.89 -4.88
N THR A 337 -6.44 2.22 -4.54
CA THR A 337 -6.03 3.62 -4.32
C THR A 337 -6.13 4.47 -5.60
N ALA A 338 -5.88 3.89 -6.77
CA ALA A 338 -6.06 4.58 -8.05
C ALA A 338 -7.55 4.86 -8.35
N ASP A 339 -8.45 3.95 -7.93
CA ASP A 339 -9.91 4.16 -8.03
C ASP A 339 -10.37 5.28 -7.07
N ALA A 340 -9.80 5.36 -5.87
CA ALA A 340 -10.08 6.45 -4.94
C ALA A 340 -9.61 7.81 -5.48
N VAL A 341 -8.45 7.88 -6.14
CA VAL A 341 -8.01 9.10 -6.85
C VAL A 341 -9.04 9.56 -7.87
N GLU A 342 -9.53 8.65 -8.70
CA GLU A 342 -10.53 8.96 -9.74
C GLU A 342 -11.86 9.43 -9.12
N GLU A 343 -12.38 8.73 -8.11
CA GLU A 343 -13.63 9.07 -7.42
C GLU A 343 -13.57 10.44 -6.73
N ILE A 344 -12.48 10.72 -6.01
CA ILE A 344 -12.26 12.02 -5.39
C ILE A 344 -12.23 13.11 -6.45
N ALA A 345 -11.43 12.93 -7.52
CA ALA A 345 -11.29 13.93 -8.58
C ALA A 345 -12.62 14.23 -9.28
N HIS A 346 -13.42 13.22 -9.61
CA HIS A 346 -14.75 13.38 -10.19
C HIS A 346 -15.71 14.15 -9.28
N THR A 347 -15.62 13.91 -7.96
CA THR A 347 -16.47 14.58 -6.96
C THR A 347 -16.10 16.04 -6.78
N ILE A 348 -14.82 16.34 -6.68
CA ILE A 348 -14.36 17.70 -6.36
C ILE A 348 -14.17 18.59 -7.59
N HIS A 349 -14.00 18.00 -8.79
CA HIS A 349 -13.79 18.71 -10.07
C HIS A 349 -14.77 18.30 -11.18
N PRO A 350 -16.10 18.20 -10.93
CA PRO A 350 -17.05 17.61 -11.89
C PRO A 350 -17.06 18.32 -13.23
N ALA A 351 -16.84 19.65 -13.27
CA ALA A 351 -16.83 20.43 -14.50
C ALA A 351 -15.68 20.04 -15.44
N ARG A 352 -14.51 19.62 -14.90
CA ARG A 352 -13.34 19.23 -15.69
C ARG A 352 -13.51 17.88 -16.41
N PHE A 353 -14.39 17.04 -15.92
CA PHE A 353 -14.69 15.74 -16.53
C PHE A 353 -15.86 15.80 -17.51
N LYS A 354 -16.70 16.86 -17.45
CA LYS A 354 -17.76 17.09 -18.45
C LYS A 354 -17.20 17.62 -19.78
N ALA A 355 -16.12 18.39 -19.73
CA ALA A 355 -15.48 18.98 -20.91
C ALA A 355 -14.62 17.98 -21.70
N ALA A 356 -14.32 16.80 -21.15
CA ALA A 356 -13.47 15.77 -21.77
C ALA A 356 -14.28 14.65 -22.48
N ARG A 357 -15.60 14.80 -22.59
CA ARG A 357 -16.49 13.96 -23.39
C ARG A 357 -16.80 14.70 -24.72
#